data_24d7b43d8ee7d45fdbe83007ffa0d895
#
_entry.id   24d7b43d8ee7d45fdbe83007ffa0d895
#
_cell.length_a   1.000
_cell.length_b   1.000
_cell.length_c   1.000
_cell.angle_alpha   90.00
_cell.angle_beta   90.00
_cell.angle_gamma   90.00
#
_symmetry.space_group_name_H-M   'P 1'
#
loop_
_entity.id
_entity.type
_entity.pdbx_description
1 polymer ?
#
loop_
_entity_poly.entity_id
_entity_poly.type
_entity_poly.pdbx_seq_one_letter_code
_entity_poly.pdbx_strand_id
1 'polypeptide(L)'
;MAFDFKKEYKEFYMPKNKPEIITVPKANYIAVRGKGDPNEEDGAYQQAISVLYAVAYTLKMSYKTDHKIAGFFEYVVPPLEGFWWQENTDGVDYTDKSTFNWISVIRLPDFVTKEDFEWAVETAAKKKKLDCSSAELMTIDEGLCVQIMHLGVFDDEPVTVALMDAYLEQNGYANDLNKERLHHEIYLSDARKVAPEKWKTVIRHPIKKM
;
A
#
# COMPACT_ATOMS: atom_id res chain seq x y z
N MET A 1 20.05 -2.14 15.02
CA MET A 1 19.61 -2.45 13.63
C MET A 1 18.27 -1.75 13.45
N ALA A 2 18.03 -1.02 12.34
CA ALA A 2 16.77 -0.33 12.12
C ALA A 2 15.63 -1.34 12.03
N PHE A 3 14.46 -1.02 12.58
CA PHE A 3 13.25 -1.83 12.49
C PHE A 3 12.79 -1.92 11.03
N ASP A 4 12.58 -3.13 10.54
CA ASP A 4 12.15 -3.38 9.15
C ASP A 4 10.79 -4.08 9.17
N PHE A 5 9.74 -3.34 8.79
CA PHE A 5 8.36 -3.84 8.80
C PHE A 5 8.19 -5.16 8.06
N LYS A 6 8.88 -5.36 6.94
CA LYS A 6 8.83 -6.61 6.17
C LYS A 6 9.41 -7.80 6.93
N LYS A 7 10.35 -7.56 7.84
CA LYS A 7 11.00 -8.61 8.63
C LYS A 7 10.27 -8.90 9.93
N GLU A 8 9.73 -7.85 10.56
CA GLU A 8 9.04 -7.94 11.85
C GLU A 8 7.60 -8.45 11.67
N TYR A 9 6.93 -8.06 10.57
CA TYR A 9 5.55 -8.45 10.25
C TYR A 9 5.51 -9.31 8.98
N LYS A 10 6.26 -10.43 8.99
CA LYS A 10 6.38 -11.34 7.83
C LYS A 10 5.04 -11.87 7.38
N GLU A 11 4.13 -12.11 8.30
CA GLU A 11 2.77 -12.59 8.04
C GLU A 11 1.99 -11.64 7.12
N PHE A 12 2.27 -10.32 7.14
CA PHE A 12 1.58 -9.34 6.31
C PHE A 12 2.35 -8.97 5.03
N TYR A 13 3.69 -9.07 5.05
CA TYR A 13 4.53 -8.59 3.96
C TYR A 13 5.23 -9.69 3.16
N MET A 14 5.30 -10.91 3.68
CA MET A 14 6.06 -12.00 3.06
C MET A 14 5.24 -13.31 3.03
N PRO A 15 3.96 -13.27 2.57
CA PRO A 15 3.18 -14.49 2.43
C PRO A 15 3.84 -15.43 1.43
N LYS A 16 3.39 -16.68 1.41
CA LYS A 16 3.79 -17.65 0.38
C LYS A 16 3.07 -17.38 -0.94
N ASN A 17 3.51 -18.03 -2.01
CA ASN A 17 2.84 -18.03 -3.32
C ASN A 17 1.64 -19.02 -3.37
N LYS A 18 0.90 -19.10 -2.26
CA LYS A 18 -0.35 -19.85 -2.13
C LYS A 18 -1.29 -19.05 -1.21
N PRO A 19 -2.59 -19.07 -1.47
CA PRO A 19 -3.53 -18.30 -0.67
C PRO A 19 -3.51 -18.69 0.81
N GLU A 20 -3.65 -17.71 1.68
CA GLU A 20 -3.82 -17.89 3.11
C GLU A 20 -4.81 -16.86 3.68
N ILE A 21 -5.59 -17.25 4.68
CA ILE A 21 -6.51 -16.37 5.39
C ILE A 21 -5.78 -15.78 6.58
N ILE A 22 -5.89 -14.45 6.73
CA ILE A 22 -5.28 -13.69 7.82
C ILE A 22 -6.25 -12.66 8.39
N THR A 23 -5.95 -12.16 9.58
CA THR A 23 -6.60 -10.97 10.13
C THR A 23 -5.55 -9.85 10.20
N VAL A 24 -5.76 -8.80 9.43
CA VAL A 24 -4.85 -7.64 9.37
C VAL A 24 -5.29 -6.62 10.41
N PRO A 25 -4.42 -6.24 11.35
CA PRO A 25 -4.77 -5.27 12.36
C PRO A 25 -4.85 -3.86 11.77
N LYS A 26 -5.59 -3.01 12.43
CA LYS A 26 -5.66 -1.58 12.15
C LYS A 26 -4.27 -0.94 12.19
N ALA A 27 -3.97 -0.12 11.20
CA ALA A 27 -2.69 0.60 11.11
C ALA A 27 -2.87 2.01 10.53
N ASN A 28 -1.87 2.87 10.77
CA ASN A 28 -1.83 4.23 10.24
C ASN A 28 -0.93 4.32 9.02
N TYR A 29 -1.32 5.17 8.08
CA TYR A 29 -0.65 5.37 6.81
C TYR A 29 -0.57 6.84 6.42
N ILE A 30 0.47 7.20 5.66
CA ILE A 30 0.40 8.35 4.76
C ILE A 30 -0.37 7.88 3.55
N ALA A 31 -1.36 8.64 3.09
CA ALA A 31 -2.16 8.31 1.92
C ALA A 31 -2.22 9.48 0.93
N VAL A 32 -2.29 9.16 -0.35
CA VAL A 32 -2.66 10.10 -1.43
C VAL A 32 -3.67 9.40 -2.32
N ARG A 33 -4.78 10.08 -2.61
CA ARG A 33 -5.85 9.58 -3.48
C ARG A 33 -5.73 10.14 -4.89
N GLY A 34 -6.10 9.35 -5.86
CA GLY A 34 -6.15 9.82 -7.24
C GLY A 34 -6.92 8.89 -8.17
N LYS A 35 -6.89 9.26 -9.45
CA LYS A 35 -7.53 8.54 -10.54
C LYS A 35 -6.65 8.59 -11.78
N GLY A 36 -6.75 7.59 -12.63
CA GLY A 36 -6.06 7.53 -13.92
C GLY A 36 -5.05 6.40 -14.03
N ASP A 37 -4.43 6.30 -15.20
CA ASP A 37 -3.46 5.25 -15.50
C ASP A 37 -2.17 5.44 -14.67
N PRO A 38 -1.78 4.45 -13.85
CA PRO A 38 -0.54 4.52 -13.07
C PRO A 38 0.74 4.52 -13.92
N ASN A 39 0.65 4.18 -15.22
CA ASN A 39 1.77 4.16 -16.15
C ASN A 39 1.95 5.49 -16.90
N GLU A 40 1.05 6.45 -16.72
CA GLU A 40 1.18 7.76 -17.36
C GLU A 40 2.45 8.47 -16.89
N GLU A 41 3.29 8.85 -17.86
CA GLU A 41 4.56 9.57 -17.58
C GLU A 41 4.24 10.95 -16.98
N ASP A 42 4.89 11.28 -15.87
CA ASP A 42 4.64 12.48 -15.06
C ASP A 42 3.16 12.62 -14.59
N GLY A 43 2.41 11.53 -14.65
CA GLY A 43 0.99 11.46 -14.28
C GLY A 43 0.73 11.60 -12.78
N ALA A 44 -0.55 11.66 -12.43
CA ALA A 44 -1.02 11.84 -11.06
C ALA A 44 -0.48 10.77 -10.08
N TYR A 45 -0.36 9.52 -10.55
CA TYR A 45 0.16 8.42 -9.73
C TYR A 45 1.63 8.61 -9.36
N GLN A 46 2.49 9.01 -10.32
CA GLN A 46 3.90 9.27 -10.05
C GLN A 46 4.10 10.48 -9.13
N GLN A 47 3.26 11.50 -9.28
CA GLN A 47 3.26 12.66 -8.37
C GLN A 47 2.87 12.26 -6.96
N ALA A 48 1.84 11.42 -6.80
CA ALA A 48 1.43 10.88 -5.50
C ALA A 48 2.55 10.09 -4.81
N ILE A 49 3.26 9.23 -5.54
CA ILE A 49 4.42 8.48 -5.02
C ILE A 49 5.51 9.45 -4.54
N SER A 50 5.75 10.53 -5.28
CA SER A 50 6.74 11.55 -4.90
C SER A 50 6.37 12.25 -3.59
N VAL A 51 5.09 12.59 -3.40
CA VAL A 51 4.55 13.16 -2.15
C VAL A 51 4.70 12.18 -1.00
N LEU A 52 4.26 10.92 -1.17
CA LEU A 52 4.33 9.89 -0.14
C LEU A 52 5.77 9.70 0.39
N TYR A 53 6.73 9.54 -0.52
CA TYR A 53 8.12 9.37 -0.11
C TYR A 53 8.73 10.63 0.49
N ALA A 54 8.37 11.83 0.02
CA ALA A 54 8.84 13.08 0.60
C ALA A 54 8.43 13.20 2.08
N VAL A 55 7.17 12.89 2.41
CA VAL A 55 6.65 12.91 3.77
C VAL A 55 7.23 11.77 4.61
N ALA A 56 7.24 10.53 4.08
CA ALA A 56 7.76 9.37 4.79
C ALA A 56 9.23 9.53 5.20
N TYR A 57 10.07 10.02 4.29
CA TYR A 57 11.47 10.28 4.61
C TYR A 57 11.67 11.48 5.53
N THR A 58 10.78 12.47 5.52
CA THR A 58 10.84 13.59 6.48
C THR A 58 10.58 13.08 7.89
N LEU A 59 9.55 12.24 8.09
CA LEU A 59 9.27 11.57 9.37
C LEU A 59 10.45 10.69 9.80
N LYS A 60 10.94 9.83 8.92
CA LYS A 60 12.07 8.95 9.21
C LYS A 60 13.32 9.70 9.65
N MET A 61 13.57 10.88 9.08
CA MET A 61 14.76 11.67 9.35
C MET A 61 14.55 12.75 10.43
N SER A 62 13.41 12.78 11.11
CA SER A 62 13.08 13.76 12.16
C SER A 62 14.14 13.82 13.27
N TYR A 63 14.73 12.66 13.62
CA TYR A 63 15.77 12.58 14.65
C TYR A 63 17.03 13.42 14.35
N LYS A 64 17.23 13.84 13.08
CA LYS A 64 18.32 14.74 12.65
C LYS A 64 17.92 16.22 12.66
N THR A 65 16.69 16.53 13.05
CA THR A 65 16.15 17.89 13.09
C THR A 65 15.86 18.31 14.55
N ASP A 66 15.36 19.52 14.74
CA ASP A 66 14.92 19.99 16.06
C ASP A 66 13.57 19.39 16.46
N HIS A 67 12.79 18.89 15.49
CA HIS A 67 11.53 18.19 15.75
C HIS A 67 11.81 16.74 16.18
N LYS A 68 11.66 16.46 17.46
CA LYS A 68 11.86 15.13 18.04
C LYS A 68 10.53 14.44 18.28
N ILE A 69 10.30 13.35 17.58
CA ILE A 69 9.08 12.54 17.73
C ILE A 69 9.21 11.66 18.98
N ALA A 70 8.22 11.72 19.86
CA ALA A 70 8.21 10.91 21.08
C ALA A 70 8.09 9.40 20.73
N GLY A 71 8.86 8.57 21.40
CA GLY A 71 8.88 7.11 21.13
C GLY A 71 9.56 6.71 19.83
N PHE A 72 10.24 7.63 19.16
CA PHE A 72 10.94 7.35 17.90
C PHE A 72 11.97 6.23 18.05
N PHE A 73 11.95 5.32 17.11
CA PHE A 73 13.01 4.35 16.84
C PHE A 73 13.41 4.37 15.35
N GLU A 74 14.64 4.04 15.05
CA GLU A 74 15.09 3.94 13.65
C GLU A 74 14.38 2.80 12.92
N TYR A 75 13.80 3.11 11.76
CA TYR A 75 13.09 2.14 10.93
C TYR A 75 13.43 2.28 9.44
N VAL A 76 13.19 1.22 8.68
CA VAL A 76 13.19 1.24 7.22
C VAL A 76 11.82 1.72 6.77
N VAL A 77 11.77 2.70 5.85
CA VAL A 77 10.47 3.13 5.26
C VAL A 77 9.79 1.89 4.68
N PRO A 78 8.54 1.61 5.09
CA PRO A 78 7.80 0.47 4.58
C PRO A 78 7.60 0.51 3.06
N PRO A 79 7.23 -0.60 2.44
CA PRO A 79 6.89 -0.63 1.02
C PRO A 79 5.81 0.38 0.65
N LEU A 80 5.77 0.79 -0.60
CA LEU A 80 4.60 1.40 -1.20
C LEU A 80 3.50 0.35 -1.28
N GLU A 81 2.28 0.74 -0.96
CA GLU A 81 1.08 -0.07 -1.04
C GLU A 81 0.02 0.71 -1.82
N GLY A 82 -0.92 0.02 -2.46
CA GLY A 82 -1.99 0.64 -3.23
C GLY A 82 -3.33 -0.07 -3.02
N PHE A 83 -4.38 0.71 -2.80
CA PHE A 83 -5.76 0.24 -2.83
C PHE A 83 -6.40 0.68 -4.13
N TRP A 84 -7.02 -0.27 -4.87
CA TRP A 84 -7.46 -0.08 -6.23
C TRP A 84 -8.93 -0.42 -6.38
N TRP A 85 -9.64 0.34 -7.19
CA TRP A 85 -11.01 0.05 -7.63
C TRP A 85 -11.35 0.76 -8.93
N GLN A 86 -12.39 0.28 -9.56
CA GLN A 86 -13.02 0.93 -10.70
C GLN A 86 -14.52 1.02 -10.44
N GLU A 87 -15.17 2.08 -10.93
CA GLU A 87 -16.60 2.23 -10.79
C GLU A 87 -17.31 1.32 -11.81
N ASN A 88 -18.39 0.67 -11.37
CA ASN A 88 -19.23 -0.22 -12.19
C ASN A 88 -18.51 -1.47 -12.73
N THR A 89 -17.47 -1.91 -12.06
CA THR A 89 -16.72 -3.12 -12.40
C THR A 89 -16.66 -4.04 -11.19
N ASP A 90 -16.98 -5.33 -11.39
CA ASP A 90 -16.75 -6.35 -10.37
C ASP A 90 -15.27 -6.79 -10.44
N GLY A 91 -14.50 -6.41 -9.44
CA GLY A 91 -13.03 -6.63 -9.40
C GLY A 91 -12.25 -5.52 -10.09
N VAL A 92 -11.21 -5.87 -10.83
CA VAL A 92 -10.30 -4.95 -11.53
C VAL A 92 -10.24 -5.32 -13.02
N ASP A 93 -10.56 -4.35 -13.88
CA ASP A 93 -10.38 -4.46 -15.33
C ASP A 93 -9.03 -3.83 -15.75
N TYR A 94 -8.05 -4.68 -16.05
CA TYR A 94 -6.72 -4.26 -16.47
C TYR A 94 -6.64 -3.74 -17.92
N THR A 95 -7.73 -3.85 -18.69
CA THR A 95 -7.74 -3.41 -20.09
C THR A 95 -7.91 -1.91 -20.26
N ASP A 96 -8.53 -1.22 -19.28
CA ASP A 96 -8.69 0.25 -19.27
C ASP A 96 -8.17 0.85 -17.95
N LYS A 97 -6.86 1.05 -17.87
CA LYS A 97 -6.20 1.61 -16.69
C LYS A 97 -6.53 3.09 -16.44
N SER A 98 -7.07 3.80 -17.43
CA SER A 98 -7.48 5.22 -17.27
C SER A 98 -8.65 5.40 -16.30
N THR A 99 -9.43 4.34 -16.08
CA THR A 99 -10.58 4.34 -15.18
C THR A 99 -10.24 3.96 -13.74
N PHE A 100 -8.99 3.60 -13.45
CA PHE A 100 -8.54 3.26 -12.11
C PHE A 100 -8.73 4.43 -11.15
N ASN A 101 -9.34 4.14 -10.00
CA ASN A 101 -9.23 4.96 -8.80
C ASN A 101 -8.26 4.27 -7.86
N TRP A 102 -7.47 5.05 -7.14
CA TRP A 102 -6.47 4.50 -6.25
C TRP A 102 -6.26 5.34 -4.98
N ILE A 103 -5.84 4.66 -3.94
CA ILE A 103 -5.27 5.26 -2.73
C ILE A 103 -3.88 4.66 -2.58
N SER A 104 -2.84 5.42 -2.89
CA SER A 104 -1.47 4.99 -2.64
C SER A 104 -1.08 5.32 -1.22
N VAL A 105 -0.44 4.39 -0.53
CA VAL A 105 -0.12 4.54 0.90
C VAL A 105 1.29 4.05 1.25
N ILE A 106 1.82 4.58 2.34
CA ILE A 106 3.01 4.05 3.04
C ILE A 106 2.65 3.94 4.52
N ARG A 107 2.79 2.74 5.09
CA ARG A 107 2.52 2.50 6.50
C ARG A 107 3.41 3.38 7.39
N LEU A 108 2.84 3.87 8.48
CA LEU A 108 3.54 4.64 9.50
C LEU A 108 3.80 3.79 10.75
N PRO A 109 4.92 4.03 11.46
CA PRO A 109 5.06 3.55 12.82
C PRO A 109 4.01 4.14 13.75
N ASP A 110 3.60 3.38 14.78
CA ASP A 110 2.51 3.76 15.69
C ASP A 110 2.84 5.00 16.55
N PHE A 111 4.12 5.38 16.66
CA PHE A 111 4.54 6.57 17.40
C PHE A 111 4.24 7.90 16.65
N VAL A 112 3.90 7.86 15.36
CA VAL A 112 3.64 9.07 14.58
C VAL A 112 2.27 9.63 14.95
N THR A 113 2.26 10.81 15.54
CA THR A 113 1.03 11.54 15.85
C THR A 113 0.54 12.37 14.66
N LYS A 114 -0.67 12.94 14.79
CA LYS A 114 -1.20 13.84 13.78
C LYS A 114 -0.33 15.09 13.64
N GLU A 115 0.15 15.63 14.75
CA GLU A 115 1.01 16.81 14.80
C GLU A 115 2.36 16.54 14.11
N ASP A 116 2.94 15.36 14.33
CA ASP A 116 4.18 14.93 13.65
C ASP A 116 3.97 14.79 12.13
N PHE A 117 2.82 14.26 11.73
CA PHE A 117 2.46 14.14 10.34
C PHE A 117 2.30 15.52 9.66
N GLU A 118 1.56 16.44 10.28
CA GLU A 118 1.35 17.81 9.78
C GLU A 118 2.69 18.55 9.64
N TRP A 119 3.56 18.45 10.66
CA TRP A 119 4.92 18.98 10.60
C TRP A 119 5.72 18.38 9.42
N ALA A 120 5.60 17.07 9.19
CA ALA A 120 6.34 16.42 8.12
C ALA A 120 5.85 16.85 6.73
N VAL A 121 4.55 17.03 6.53
CA VAL A 121 3.96 17.56 5.29
C VAL A 121 4.49 18.95 4.98
N GLU A 122 4.42 19.88 5.95
CA GLU A 122 4.95 21.24 5.75
C GLU A 122 6.46 21.26 5.49
N THR A 123 7.21 20.45 6.22
CA THR A 123 8.66 20.38 6.10
C THR A 123 9.07 19.77 4.75
N ALA A 124 8.39 18.71 4.32
CA ALA A 124 8.62 18.08 3.03
C ALA A 124 8.33 19.05 1.88
N ALA A 125 7.21 19.75 1.92
CA ALA A 125 6.82 20.74 0.91
C ALA A 125 7.88 21.83 0.76
N LYS A 126 8.35 22.40 1.87
CA LYS A 126 9.39 23.44 1.88
C LYS A 126 10.73 22.94 1.35
N LYS A 127 11.19 21.77 1.80
CA LYS A 127 12.51 21.20 1.43
C LYS A 127 12.56 20.72 -0.01
N LYS A 128 11.49 20.13 -0.50
CA LYS A 128 11.43 19.53 -1.84
C LYS A 128 10.86 20.45 -2.90
N LYS A 129 10.29 21.60 -2.52
CA LYS A 129 9.53 22.49 -3.39
C LYS A 129 8.41 21.73 -4.14
N LEU A 130 7.73 20.85 -3.39
CA LEU A 130 6.69 19.96 -3.87
C LEU A 130 5.40 20.30 -3.12
N ASP A 131 4.28 20.36 -3.84
CA ASP A 131 2.97 20.46 -3.19
C ASP A 131 2.64 19.12 -2.53
N CYS A 132 2.63 19.10 -1.19
CA CYS A 132 2.29 17.94 -0.38
C CYS A 132 0.88 18.03 0.21
N SER A 133 0.04 18.98 -0.23
CA SER A 133 -1.31 19.20 0.33
C SER A 133 -2.27 18.03 0.13
N SER A 134 -1.99 17.15 -0.84
CA SER A 134 -2.75 15.94 -1.09
C SER A 134 -2.46 14.79 -0.11
N ALA A 135 -1.44 14.93 0.74
CA ALA A 135 -1.11 13.90 1.71
C ALA A 135 -2.11 13.88 2.88
N GLU A 136 -2.62 12.69 3.19
CA GLU A 136 -3.58 12.45 4.27
C GLU A 136 -2.96 11.50 5.32
N LEU A 137 -3.26 11.73 6.61
CA LEU A 137 -3.06 10.72 7.65
C LEU A 137 -4.30 9.83 7.68
N MET A 138 -4.15 8.59 7.27
CA MET A 138 -5.25 7.63 7.16
C MET A 138 -5.06 6.45 8.10
N THR A 139 -6.13 6.04 8.75
CA THR A 139 -6.17 4.78 9.50
C THR A 139 -6.99 3.75 8.72
N ILE A 140 -6.40 2.59 8.45
CA ILE A 140 -7.03 1.51 7.70
C ILE A 140 -7.18 0.29 8.61
N ASP A 141 -8.37 -0.31 8.61
CA ASP A 141 -8.71 -1.54 9.32
C ASP A 141 -9.20 -2.56 8.27
N GLU A 142 -8.29 -3.39 7.78
CA GLU A 142 -8.64 -4.39 6.76
C GLU A 142 -9.36 -5.62 7.35
N GLY A 143 -9.07 -5.95 8.61
CA GLY A 143 -9.68 -7.08 9.31
C GLY A 143 -9.41 -8.43 8.62
N LEU A 144 -10.48 -9.22 8.40
CA LEU A 144 -10.38 -10.55 7.82
C LEU A 144 -10.13 -10.48 6.31
N CYS A 145 -9.02 -11.07 5.85
CA CYS A 145 -8.57 -11.03 4.47
C CYS A 145 -8.06 -12.40 4.00
N VAL A 146 -8.00 -12.59 2.68
CA VAL A 146 -7.16 -13.57 2.01
C VAL A 146 -5.99 -12.85 1.36
N GLN A 147 -4.81 -13.46 1.35
CA GLN A 147 -3.64 -12.90 0.69
C GLN A 147 -2.79 -13.97 0.02
N ILE A 148 -1.96 -13.53 -0.94
CA ILE A 148 -1.02 -14.37 -1.66
C ILE A 148 0.16 -13.54 -2.16
N MET A 149 1.35 -14.15 -2.33
CA MET A 149 2.45 -13.54 -3.07
C MET A 149 2.24 -13.77 -4.56
N HIS A 150 2.06 -12.70 -5.32
CA HIS A 150 2.13 -12.69 -6.77
C HIS A 150 3.59 -12.55 -7.23
N LEU A 151 3.99 -13.33 -8.23
CA LEU A 151 5.31 -13.31 -8.86
C LEU A 151 5.14 -13.01 -10.34
N GLY A 152 5.65 -11.90 -10.83
CA GLY A 152 5.54 -11.50 -12.23
C GLY A 152 5.02 -10.08 -12.43
N VAL A 153 4.59 -9.79 -13.65
CA VAL A 153 4.05 -8.48 -14.04
C VAL A 153 2.62 -8.31 -13.51
N PHE A 154 2.21 -7.07 -13.27
CA PHE A 154 0.88 -6.77 -12.76
C PHE A 154 -0.25 -7.27 -13.68
N ASP A 155 -0.03 -7.27 -14.99
CA ASP A 155 -1.03 -7.74 -15.96
C ASP A 155 -1.34 -9.25 -15.84
N ASP A 156 -0.50 -10.02 -15.14
CA ASP A 156 -0.72 -11.46 -14.84
C ASP A 156 -1.45 -11.68 -13.49
N GLU A 157 -1.75 -10.64 -12.72
CA GLU A 157 -2.44 -10.74 -11.43
C GLU A 157 -3.80 -11.43 -11.49
N PRO A 158 -4.61 -11.31 -12.57
CA PRO A 158 -5.88 -12.04 -12.67
C PRO A 158 -5.74 -13.56 -12.46
N VAL A 159 -4.63 -14.15 -12.87
CA VAL A 159 -4.35 -15.59 -12.64
C VAL A 159 -4.17 -15.87 -11.15
N THR A 160 -3.48 -14.97 -10.44
CA THR A 160 -3.25 -15.08 -9.00
C THR A 160 -4.53 -14.85 -8.19
N VAL A 161 -5.36 -13.88 -8.62
CA VAL A 161 -6.68 -13.61 -8.01
C VAL A 161 -7.58 -14.83 -8.16
N ALA A 162 -7.63 -15.49 -9.33
CA ALA A 162 -8.40 -16.71 -9.53
C ALA A 162 -8.01 -17.85 -8.57
N LEU A 163 -6.73 -17.94 -8.18
CA LEU A 163 -6.29 -18.90 -7.16
C LEU A 163 -6.84 -18.56 -5.77
N MET A 164 -6.94 -17.25 -5.44
CA MET A 164 -7.54 -16.80 -4.19
C MET A 164 -9.03 -17.15 -4.16
N ASP A 165 -9.77 -16.88 -5.24
CA ASP A 165 -11.20 -17.17 -5.35
C ASP A 165 -11.52 -18.66 -5.20
N ALA A 166 -10.78 -19.50 -5.91
CA ALA A 166 -10.92 -20.96 -5.77
C ALA A 166 -10.62 -21.46 -4.35
N TYR A 167 -9.64 -20.86 -3.69
CA TYR A 167 -9.32 -21.17 -2.31
C TYR A 167 -10.44 -20.76 -1.35
N LEU A 168 -11.06 -19.60 -1.56
CA LEU A 168 -12.16 -19.11 -0.74
C LEU A 168 -13.37 -20.04 -0.81
N GLU A 169 -13.79 -20.44 -2.03
CA GLU A 169 -14.90 -21.37 -2.24
C GLU A 169 -14.69 -22.70 -1.46
N GLN A 170 -13.47 -23.25 -1.55
CA GLN A 170 -13.13 -24.51 -0.88
C GLN A 170 -13.14 -24.42 0.66
N ASN A 171 -13.01 -23.20 1.21
CA ASN A 171 -12.91 -22.97 2.64
C ASN A 171 -14.14 -22.30 3.27
N GLY A 172 -15.23 -22.10 2.52
CA GLY A 172 -16.48 -21.51 3.02
C GLY A 172 -16.42 -20.01 3.22
N TYR A 173 -15.64 -19.30 2.38
CA TYR A 173 -15.54 -17.85 2.37
C TYR A 173 -15.91 -17.28 1.00
N ALA A 174 -16.26 -16.02 0.99
CA ALA A 174 -16.48 -15.23 -0.21
C ALA A 174 -15.68 -13.92 -0.15
N ASN A 175 -15.36 -13.36 -1.31
CA ASN A 175 -14.86 -11.99 -1.42
C ASN A 175 -15.85 -11.01 -0.80
N ASP A 176 -15.32 -9.97 -0.16
CA ASP A 176 -16.10 -8.88 0.43
C ASP A 176 -15.62 -7.52 -0.10
N LEU A 177 -15.14 -7.51 -1.35
CA LEU A 177 -14.76 -6.29 -2.05
C LEU A 177 -15.99 -5.38 -2.20
N ASN A 178 -15.82 -4.13 -1.81
CA ASN A 178 -16.86 -3.11 -1.86
C ASN A 178 -16.21 -1.71 -1.79
N LYS A 179 -17.01 -0.63 -1.71
CA LYS A 179 -16.51 0.76 -1.69
C LYS A 179 -15.65 1.13 -0.47
N GLU A 180 -15.72 0.34 0.60
CA GLU A 180 -14.96 0.55 1.84
C GLU A 180 -13.80 -0.43 2.00
N ARG A 181 -13.91 -1.60 1.35
CA ARG A 181 -12.96 -2.70 1.43
C ARG A 181 -12.48 -3.05 0.03
N LEU A 182 -11.28 -2.58 -0.30
CA LEU A 182 -10.77 -2.53 -1.66
C LEU A 182 -9.75 -3.65 -1.96
N HIS A 183 -9.46 -3.86 -3.23
CA HIS A 183 -8.32 -4.63 -3.68
C HIS A 183 -7.04 -3.93 -3.22
N HIS A 184 -6.15 -4.66 -2.54
CA HIS A 184 -4.94 -4.13 -1.94
C HIS A 184 -3.69 -4.83 -2.50
N GLU A 185 -2.72 -4.04 -2.92
CA GLU A 185 -1.43 -4.46 -3.42
C GLU A 185 -0.30 -3.89 -2.56
N ILE A 186 0.73 -4.71 -2.25
CA ILE A 186 1.92 -4.27 -1.52
C ILE A 186 3.14 -4.56 -2.40
N TYR A 187 3.85 -3.52 -2.82
CA TYR A 187 4.94 -3.61 -3.79
C TYR A 187 6.28 -3.88 -3.11
N LEU A 188 6.76 -5.12 -3.17
CA LEU A 188 8.01 -5.54 -2.51
C LEU A 188 9.24 -5.39 -3.40
N SER A 189 9.04 -5.29 -4.71
CA SER A 189 10.10 -5.09 -5.69
C SER A 189 10.13 -3.65 -6.20
N ASP A 190 11.33 -3.10 -6.39
CA ASP A 190 11.50 -1.87 -7.15
C ASP A 190 11.53 -2.22 -8.65
N ALA A 191 10.44 -1.91 -9.35
CA ALA A 191 10.27 -2.20 -10.76
C ALA A 191 11.36 -1.60 -11.67
N ARG A 192 12.08 -0.57 -11.20
CA ARG A 192 13.19 0.06 -11.92
C ARG A 192 14.49 -0.75 -11.83
N LYS A 193 14.60 -1.69 -10.89
CA LYS A 193 15.83 -2.43 -10.56
C LYS A 193 15.71 -3.93 -10.74
N VAL A 194 14.51 -4.45 -10.75
CA VAL A 194 14.22 -5.88 -10.80
C VAL A 194 13.56 -6.19 -12.13
N ALA A 195 13.97 -7.27 -12.79
CA ALA A 195 13.36 -7.72 -14.04
C ALA A 195 11.88 -8.12 -13.79
N PRO A 196 10.96 -7.80 -14.73
CA PRO A 196 9.51 -7.92 -14.51
C PRO A 196 9.05 -9.29 -14.04
N GLU A 197 9.63 -10.36 -14.57
CA GLU A 197 9.31 -11.74 -14.18
C GLU A 197 9.69 -12.11 -12.74
N LYS A 198 10.41 -11.22 -12.05
CA LYS A 198 10.84 -11.39 -10.64
C LYS A 198 10.17 -10.40 -9.69
N TRP A 199 9.23 -9.61 -10.18
CA TRP A 199 8.50 -8.71 -9.30
C TRP A 199 7.72 -9.50 -8.28
N LYS A 200 7.61 -8.92 -7.08
CA LYS A 200 6.89 -9.48 -5.94
C LYS A 200 5.87 -8.47 -5.47
N THR A 201 4.63 -8.87 -5.51
CA THR A 201 3.50 -8.08 -5.00
C THR A 201 2.68 -8.96 -4.07
N VAL A 202 2.35 -8.47 -2.88
CA VAL A 202 1.32 -9.12 -2.08
C VAL A 202 -0.03 -8.64 -2.59
N ILE A 203 -0.88 -9.55 -3.02
CA ILE A 203 -2.28 -9.26 -3.32
C ILE A 203 -3.11 -9.66 -2.11
N ARG A 204 -4.01 -8.77 -1.68
CA ARG A 204 -4.87 -8.97 -0.52
C ARG A 204 -6.28 -8.53 -0.80
N HIS A 205 -7.25 -9.38 -0.50
CA HIS A 205 -8.67 -9.09 -0.61
C HIS A 205 -9.37 -9.26 0.73
N PRO A 206 -10.29 -8.36 1.08
CA PRO A 206 -11.20 -8.56 2.20
C PRO A 206 -12.15 -9.71 1.92
N ILE A 207 -12.48 -10.47 2.96
CA ILE A 207 -13.36 -11.63 2.84
C ILE A 207 -14.39 -11.67 3.96
N LYS A 208 -15.44 -12.49 3.74
CA LYS A 208 -16.45 -12.83 4.75
C LYS A 208 -16.78 -14.32 4.71
N LYS A 209 -17.26 -14.85 5.82
CA LYS A 209 -17.82 -16.22 5.85
C LYS A 209 -19.11 -16.28 5.04
N MET A 210 -19.29 -17.38 4.31
CA MET A 210 -20.55 -17.73 3.68
C MET A 210 -21.56 -18.27 4.69
#